data_e46c801985335bb2bc9bc4e5c102ecd5
#
_entry.id   e46c801985335bb2bc9bc4e5c102ecd5
#
_cell.length_a   1.000
_cell.length_b   1.000
_cell.length_c   1.000
_cell.angle_alpha   90.00
_cell.angle_beta   90.00
_cell.angle_gamma   90.00
#
_symmetry.space_group_name_H-M   'P 1'
#
loop_
_entity.id
_entity.type
_entity.pdbx_description
1 polymer ?
#
loop_
_entity_poly.entity_id
_entity_poly.type
_entity_poly.pdbx_seq_one_letter_code
_entity_poly.pdbx_strand_id
1 'polypeptide(L)'
;MKQLFTRIVRQTLSLINRIARLYHPQTLKEKGWIWGSGLALVTLVVVLFFVGLYWSRIPEPFDVRTNTRETLAGMELEPVTGSYTTATLLRTIETLLQKPGGYLSNDVMPPSLFLDNMPNWEFGVLTQVRDLARSLRNDMSRSQSQSLENKDLAIAEPQFNYSNDSWIFPSTEGEYRQGIEALKRYLTDLSLKNRESGQFYARADNLRDWLAVVEKRLGSLSQRLSASVGQERINTDLAGDPEAAQSTATADRLMVQTPWLEIDDVFYEARGSTWALIHFLQAVEIDFHDILTKKNALVSLRQIIRELEATQQPISSPMVLNGKGFGIFANYSLVMASYVSRANAAVIDLRNLLSQG
;
A
#
# COMPACT_ATOMS: atom_id res chain seq x y z
N MET A 1 44.01 -4.16 10.24
CA MET A 1 42.66 -4.70 10.45
C MET A 1 42.45 -5.36 11.82
N LYS A 2 43.26 -6.34 12.25
CA LYS A 2 43.13 -7.04 13.56
C LYS A 2 43.11 -6.08 14.78
N GLN A 3 43.99 -5.08 14.83
CA GLN A 3 44.05 -4.14 15.97
C GLN A 3 42.81 -3.23 16.07
N LEU A 4 42.24 -2.78 14.93
CA LEU A 4 41.00 -1.99 14.89
C LEU A 4 39.82 -2.81 15.38
N PHE A 5 39.70 -4.05 14.91
CA PHE A 5 38.67 -4.99 15.35
C PHE A 5 38.74 -5.28 16.85
N THR A 6 39.93 -5.56 17.38
CA THR A 6 40.12 -5.78 18.82
C THR A 6 39.80 -4.57 19.66
N ARG A 7 40.07 -3.34 19.16
CA ARG A 7 39.75 -2.10 19.83
C ARG A 7 38.22 -1.86 19.86
N ILE A 8 37.51 -2.11 18.74
CA ILE A 8 36.03 -2.03 18.65
C ILE A 8 35.41 -3.04 19.63
N VAL A 9 35.81 -4.30 19.59
CA VAL A 9 35.28 -5.33 20.50
C VAL A 9 35.48 -4.97 21.97
N ARG A 10 36.69 -4.46 22.35
CA ARG A 10 36.96 -4.04 23.73
C ARG A 10 36.11 -2.84 24.15
N GLN A 11 35.88 -1.86 23.25
CA GLN A 11 35.01 -0.70 23.51
C GLN A 11 33.55 -1.15 23.69
N THR A 12 33.05 -2.03 22.82
CA THR A 12 31.69 -2.58 22.91
C THR A 12 31.49 -3.37 24.22
N LEU A 13 32.44 -4.23 24.60
CA LEU A 13 32.37 -4.96 25.87
C LEU A 13 32.41 -4.01 27.08
N SER A 14 33.22 -2.94 27.04
CA SER A 14 33.27 -1.94 28.11
C SER A 14 31.94 -1.19 28.25
N LEU A 15 31.29 -0.88 27.12
CA LEU A 15 29.96 -0.23 27.08
C LEU A 15 28.89 -1.14 27.68
N ILE A 16 28.85 -2.41 27.24
CA ILE A 16 27.92 -3.42 27.76
C ILE A 16 28.08 -3.56 29.28
N ASN A 17 29.33 -3.66 29.77
CA ASN A 17 29.61 -3.75 31.21
C ASN A 17 29.19 -2.48 31.99
N ARG A 18 29.32 -1.29 31.40
CA ARG A 18 28.82 -0.05 32.00
C ARG A 18 27.30 -0.05 32.10
N ILE A 19 26.60 -0.44 31.01
CA ILE A 19 25.15 -0.56 31.00
C ILE A 19 24.69 -1.60 32.04
N ALA A 20 25.31 -2.79 32.08
CA ALA A 20 24.97 -3.84 33.04
C ALA A 20 25.11 -3.38 34.50
N ARG A 21 26.11 -2.54 34.83
CA ARG A 21 26.28 -1.96 36.17
C ARG A 21 25.13 -1.04 36.57
N LEU A 22 24.46 -0.35 35.64
CA LEU A 22 23.31 0.50 35.94
C LEU A 22 22.14 -0.31 36.49
N TYR A 23 21.97 -1.54 36.03
CA TYR A 23 20.90 -2.48 36.45
C TYR A 23 21.30 -3.39 37.62
N HIS A 24 22.54 -3.22 38.16
CA HIS A 24 22.97 -4.05 39.29
C HIS A 24 22.13 -3.74 40.54
N PRO A 25 21.63 -4.77 41.29
CA PRO A 25 20.76 -4.58 42.43
C PRO A 25 21.34 -3.64 43.52
N GLN A 26 22.66 -3.67 43.72
CA GLN A 26 23.34 -2.79 44.66
C GLN A 26 23.27 -1.31 44.22
N THR A 27 23.52 -1.04 42.94
CA THR A 27 23.41 0.33 42.38
C THR A 27 22.00 0.88 42.49
N LEU A 28 20.97 0.03 42.28
CA LEU A 28 19.57 0.41 42.44
C LEU A 28 19.22 0.73 43.87
N LYS A 29 19.72 -0.05 44.86
CA LYS A 29 19.53 0.20 46.28
C LYS A 29 20.23 1.48 46.75
N GLU A 30 21.45 1.71 46.32
CA GLU A 30 22.24 2.89 46.67
C GLU A 30 21.67 4.23 46.14
N LYS A 31 21.15 4.20 44.89
CA LYS A 31 20.65 5.40 44.20
C LYS A 31 19.16 5.69 44.48
N GLY A 32 18.45 4.75 45.04
CA GLY A 32 17.06 4.90 45.43
C GLY A 32 16.02 4.72 44.32
N TRP A 33 14.76 4.71 44.71
CA TRP A 33 13.64 4.36 43.80
C TRP A 33 13.40 5.37 42.68
N ILE A 34 13.66 6.67 42.88
CA ILE A 34 13.50 7.70 41.82
C ILE A 34 14.46 7.42 40.68
N TRP A 35 15.70 7.11 40.99
CA TRP A 35 16.69 6.75 39.98
C TRP A 35 16.31 5.45 39.26
N GLY A 36 15.83 4.46 40.00
CA GLY A 36 15.35 3.19 39.43
C GLY A 36 14.17 3.39 38.49
N SER A 37 13.19 4.21 38.86
CA SER A 37 12.05 4.56 38.01
C SER A 37 12.49 5.34 36.75
N GLY A 38 13.43 6.26 36.88
CA GLY A 38 13.99 6.99 35.74
C GLY A 38 14.72 6.03 34.77
N LEU A 39 15.51 5.07 35.29
CA LEU A 39 16.17 4.07 34.46
C LEU A 39 15.15 3.17 33.75
N ALA A 40 14.10 2.73 34.44
CA ALA A 40 13.02 1.93 33.84
C ALA A 40 12.31 2.68 32.71
N LEU A 41 12.01 3.98 32.94
CA LEU A 41 11.40 4.82 31.91
C LEU A 41 12.29 4.97 30.68
N VAL A 42 13.58 5.27 30.87
CA VAL A 42 14.53 5.38 29.75
C VAL A 42 14.63 4.06 28.99
N THR A 43 14.69 2.94 29.72
CA THR A 43 14.71 1.60 29.10
C THR A 43 13.45 1.37 28.28
N LEU A 44 12.27 1.68 28.82
CA LEU A 44 11.01 1.56 28.09
C LEU A 44 11.03 2.39 26.80
N VAL A 45 11.45 3.65 26.85
CA VAL A 45 11.57 4.52 25.68
C VAL A 45 12.51 3.94 24.63
N VAL A 46 13.67 3.43 25.06
CA VAL A 46 14.65 2.78 24.15
C VAL A 46 14.04 1.52 23.51
N VAL A 47 13.36 0.69 24.28
CA VAL A 47 12.68 -0.52 23.76
C VAL A 47 11.60 -0.12 22.75
N LEU A 48 10.73 0.82 23.09
CA LEU A 48 9.67 1.30 22.20
C LEU A 48 10.24 1.90 20.90
N PHE A 49 11.37 2.62 20.99
CA PHE A 49 12.06 3.13 19.82
C PHE A 49 12.53 2.01 18.88
N PHE A 50 13.17 0.96 19.39
CA PHE A 50 13.61 -0.17 18.56
C PHE A 50 12.44 -1.01 18.04
N VAL A 51 11.38 -1.16 18.81
CA VAL A 51 10.13 -1.80 18.36
C VAL A 51 9.51 -0.97 17.23
N GLY A 52 9.45 0.36 17.38
CA GLY A 52 8.96 1.26 16.33
C GLY A 52 9.77 1.16 15.05
N LEU A 53 11.10 1.13 15.13
CA LEU A 53 11.96 0.91 13.95
C LEU A 53 11.71 -0.44 13.28
N TYR A 54 11.42 -1.48 14.05
CA TYR A 54 11.07 -2.79 13.50
C TYR A 54 9.69 -2.78 12.82
N TRP A 55 8.69 -2.11 13.43
CA TRP A 55 7.34 -1.99 12.86
C TRP A 55 7.27 -1.06 11.64
N SER A 56 8.20 -0.11 11.51
CA SER A 56 8.31 0.79 10.36
C SER A 56 8.85 0.12 9.08
N ARG A 57 9.16 -1.18 9.12
CA ARG A 57 9.67 -1.88 7.94
C ARG A 57 8.56 -2.17 6.95
N ILE A 58 8.74 -1.66 5.74
CA ILE A 58 7.84 -1.96 4.62
C ILE A 58 8.02 -3.44 4.25
N PRO A 59 6.92 -4.21 4.07
CA PRO A 59 6.98 -5.58 3.57
C PRO A 59 7.66 -5.66 2.21
N GLU A 60 8.50 -6.69 2.03
CA GLU A 60 9.11 -6.95 0.73
C GLU A 60 8.06 -7.41 -0.28
N PRO A 61 8.24 -7.09 -1.58
CA PRO A 61 7.40 -7.64 -2.63
C PRO A 61 7.46 -9.17 -2.65
N PHE A 62 6.32 -9.81 -2.93
CA PHE A 62 6.22 -11.26 -3.04
C PHE A 62 6.06 -11.70 -4.52
N ASP A 63 6.50 -12.92 -4.82
CA ASP A 63 6.27 -13.51 -6.14
C ASP A 63 4.85 -14.02 -6.27
N VAL A 64 4.09 -13.45 -7.22
CA VAL A 64 2.66 -13.75 -7.42
C VAL A 64 2.42 -15.21 -7.79
N ARG A 65 3.31 -15.82 -8.60
CA ARG A 65 3.14 -17.21 -9.06
C ARG A 65 3.36 -18.19 -7.92
N THR A 66 4.41 -17.97 -7.14
CA THR A 66 4.73 -18.79 -5.97
C THR A 66 3.65 -18.65 -4.91
N ASN A 67 3.25 -17.41 -4.58
CA ASN A 67 2.17 -17.16 -3.64
C ASN A 67 0.86 -17.88 -4.01
N THR A 68 0.45 -17.76 -5.27
CA THR A 68 -0.80 -18.41 -5.72
C THR A 68 -0.72 -19.92 -5.62
N ARG A 69 0.41 -20.53 -6.01
CA ARG A 69 0.61 -21.97 -5.89
C ARG A 69 0.57 -22.44 -4.44
N GLU A 70 1.24 -21.73 -3.54
CA GLU A 70 1.26 -22.05 -2.11
C GLU A 70 -0.13 -21.90 -1.48
N THR A 71 -0.84 -20.82 -1.80
CA THR A 71 -2.21 -20.59 -1.32
C THR A 71 -3.15 -21.72 -1.76
N LEU A 72 -3.14 -22.05 -3.05
CA LEU A 72 -4.00 -23.13 -3.60
C LEU A 72 -3.59 -24.50 -3.09
N ALA A 73 -2.30 -24.81 -3.00
CA ALA A 73 -1.82 -26.08 -2.44
C ALA A 73 -2.24 -26.25 -0.98
N GLY A 74 -2.21 -25.17 -0.17
CA GLY A 74 -2.72 -25.19 1.22
C GLY A 74 -4.22 -25.43 1.33
N MET A 75 -4.97 -25.24 0.24
CA MET A 75 -6.42 -25.48 0.12
C MET A 75 -6.75 -26.74 -0.71
N GLU A 76 -5.75 -27.48 -1.17
CA GLU A 76 -5.88 -28.66 -2.06
C GLU A 76 -6.61 -28.34 -3.39
N LEU A 77 -6.31 -27.17 -3.96
CA LEU A 77 -6.95 -26.63 -5.16
C LEU A 77 -5.95 -26.46 -6.31
N GLU A 78 -6.48 -26.47 -7.55
CA GLU A 78 -5.71 -26.24 -8.78
C GLU A 78 -5.94 -24.81 -9.32
N PRO A 79 -4.93 -24.17 -9.93
CA PRO A 79 -5.07 -22.84 -10.50
C PRO A 79 -6.00 -22.84 -11.73
N VAL A 80 -6.92 -21.88 -11.74
CA VAL A 80 -7.82 -21.57 -12.85
C VAL A 80 -7.76 -20.07 -13.16
N THR A 81 -8.36 -19.63 -14.26
CA THR A 81 -8.46 -18.20 -14.58
C THR A 81 -9.15 -17.43 -13.45
N GLY A 82 -8.54 -16.36 -12.97
CA GLY A 82 -8.98 -15.57 -11.82
C GLY A 82 -8.36 -16.00 -10.49
N SER A 83 -7.71 -17.16 -10.41
CA SER A 83 -7.05 -17.62 -9.18
C SER A 83 -5.88 -16.72 -8.80
N TYR A 84 -5.10 -16.23 -9.79
CA TYR A 84 -3.95 -15.38 -9.52
C TYR A 84 -4.37 -14.02 -8.99
N THR A 85 -5.38 -13.39 -9.59
CA THR A 85 -5.93 -12.11 -9.13
C THR A 85 -6.52 -12.24 -7.72
N THR A 86 -7.30 -13.28 -7.46
CA THR A 86 -7.94 -13.51 -6.17
C THR A 86 -6.94 -13.86 -5.07
N ALA A 87 -5.99 -14.77 -5.33
CA ALA A 87 -4.97 -15.15 -4.35
C ALA A 87 -4.01 -13.98 -4.04
N THR A 88 -3.72 -13.12 -5.04
CA THR A 88 -2.90 -11.92 -4.84
C THR A 88 -3.64 -10.88 -4.00
N LEU A 89 -4.93 -10.66 -4.23
CA LEU A 89 -5.76 -9.81 -3.38
C LEU A 89 -5.78 -10.33 -1.94
N LEU A 90 -5.98 -11.64 -1.77
CA LEU A 90 -5.94 -12.30 -0.47
C LEU A 90 -4.60 -12.07 0.25
N ARG A 91 -3.48 -12.32 -0.42
CA ARG A 91 -2.15 -12.12 0.16
C ARG A 91 -1.88 -10.67 0.52
N THR A 92 -2.33 -9.74 -0.29
CA THR A 92 -2.14 -8.30 -0.06
C THR A 92 -2.85 -7.85 1.21
N ILE A 93 -4.10 -8.24 1.44
CA ILE A 93 -4.83 -7.88 2.65
C ILE A 93 -4.29 -8.64 3.88
N GLU A 94 -3.88 -9.91 3.74
CA GLU A 94 -3.21 -10.65 4.81
C GLU A 94 -1.88 -9.99 5.21
N THR A 95 -1.13 -9.43 4.26
CA THR A 95 0.11 -8.70 4.55
C THR A 95 -0.12 -7.49 5.44
N LEU A 96 -1.22 -6.74 5.26
CA LEU A 96 -1.59 -5.64 6.15
C LEU A 96 -1.76 -6.09 7.61
N LEU A 97 -2.35 -7.28 7.81
CA LEU A 97 -2.65 -7.81 9.15
C LEU A 97 -1.48 -8.56 9.79
N GLN A 98 -0.52 -9.06 9.00
CA GLN A 98 0.53 -9.98 9.45
C GLN A 98 1.95 -9.37 9.43
N LYS A 99 2.13 -8.18 8.83
CA LYS A 99 3.43 -7.50 8.84
C LYS A 99 3.90 -7.20 10.26
N PRO A 100 5.18 -6.84 10.47
CA PRO A 100 5.67 -6.43 11.78
C PRO A 100 4.78 -5.36 12.43
N GLY A 101 4.30 -5.61 13.64
CA GLY A 101 3.37 -4.75 14.36
C GLY A 101 1.89 -5.01 14.07
N GLY A 102 1.55 -5.82 13.06
CA GLY A 102 0.15 -6.02 12.64
C GLY A 102 -0.38 -4.81 11.87
N TYR A 103 -1.67 -4.55 11.93
CA TYR A 103 -2.31 -3.37 11.37
C TYR A 103 -2.16 -2.19 12.34
N LEU A 104 -1.55 -1.09 11.89
CA LEU A 104 -1.14 0.02 12.76
C LEU A 104 -2.04 1.25 12.66
N SER A 105 -2.83 1.38 11.59
CA SER A 105 -3.65 2.59 11.35
C SER A 105 -4.71 2.84 12.42
N ASN A 106 -5.16 1.81 13.13
CA ASN A 106 -6.15 1.94 14.21
C ASN A 106 -5.55 1.83 15.62
N ASP A 107 -4.24 1.65 15.76
CA ASP A 107 -3.58 1.54 17.05
C ASP A 107 -3.51 2.89 17.78
N VAL A 108 -3.83 2.90 19.06
CA VAL A 108 -3.82 4.09 19.92
C VAL A 108 -2.72 4.07 20.98
N MET A 109 -1.84 3.06 20.96
CA MET A 109 -0.78 2.90 21.98
C MET A 109 0.62 3.00 21.36
N PRO A 110 1.62 3.50 22.15
CA PRO A 110 3.01 3.49 21.71
C PRO A 110 3.55 2.05 21.44
N PRO A 111 4.42 1.84 20.42
CA PRO A 111 5.04 2.88 19.59
C PRO A 111 4.19 3.31 18.39
N SER A 112 3.10 2.61 18.07
CA SER A 112 2.26 2.82 16.90
C SER A 112 1.79 4.27 16.74
N LEU A 113 1.34 4.88 17.86
CA LEU A 113 0.90 6.29 17.90
C LEU A 113 1.92 7.30 17.34
N PHE A 114 3.21 6.94 17.30
CA PHE A 114 4.30 7.79 16.80
C PHE A 114 4.78 7.38 15.39
N LEU A 115 4.10 6.43 14.77
CA LEU A 115 4.44 5.90 13.44
C LEU A 115 3.40 6.39 12.44
N ASP A 116 3.63 7.53 11.81
CA ASP A 116 2.74 8.12 10.79
C ASP A 116 2.97 7.51 9.38
N ASN A 117 4.21 7.24 9.00
CA ASN A 117 4.57 6.71 7.69
C ASN A 117 3.93 5.35 7.37
N MET A 118 3.89 4.43 8.35
CA MET A 118 3.36 3.08 8.13
C MET A 118 1.83 3.06 7.99
N PRO A 119 1.03 3.76 8.81
CA PRO A 119 -0.39 3.94 8.57
C PRO A 119 -0.73 4.50 7.18
N ASN A 120 0.05 5.46 6.68
CA ASN A 120 -0.15 6.01 5.34
C ASN A 120 0.21 4.99 4.23
N TRP A 121 1.26 4.19 4.43
CA TRP A 121 1.56 3.06 3.55
C TRP A 121 0.42 2.02 3.54
N GLU A 122 -0.12 1.67 4.71
CA GLU A 122 -1.28 0.77 4.85
C GLU A 122 -2.50 1.32 4.12
N PHE A 123 -2.78 2.62 4.25
CA PHE A 123 -3.88 3.27 3.56
C PHE A 123 -3.72 3.22 2.04
N GLY A 124 -2.51 3.41 1.53
CA GLY A 124 -2.20 3.24 0.11
C GLY A 124 -2.49 1.83 -0.40
N VAL A 125 -2.04 0.80 0.33
CA VAL A 125 -2.32 -0.61 0.02
C VAL A 125 -3.82 -0.89 0.08
N LEU A 126 -4.48 -0.48 1.15
CA LEU A 126 -5.91 -0.70 1.38
C LEU A 126 -6.77 -0.07 0.29
N THR A 127 -6.41 1.12 -0.20
CA THR A 127 -7.11 1.77 -1.31
C THR A 127 -7.11 0.87 -2.55
N GLN A 128 -5.99 0.26 -2.92
CA GLN A 128 -5.91 -0.65 -4.06
C GLN A 128 -6.66 -1.96 -3.80
N VAL A 129 -6.63 -2.49 -2.58
CA VAL A 129 -7.43 -3.67 -2.17
C VAL A 129 -8.93 -3.40 -2.36
N ARG A 130 -9.42 -2.25 -1.90
CA ARG A 130 -10.83 -1.83 -2.04
C ARG A 130 -11.25 -1.70 -3.50
N ASP A 131 -10.40 -1.07 -4.31
CA ASP A 131 -10.69 -0.83 -5.73
C ASP A 131 -10.71 -2.16 -6.51
N LEU A 132 -9.78 -3.08 -6.26
CA LEU A 132 -9.77 -4.40 -6.92
C LEU A 132 -10.91 -5.28 -6.42
N ALA A 133 -11.20 -5.32 -5.11
CA ALA A 133 -12.31 -6.07 -4.55
C ALA A 133 -13.66 -5.63 -5.14
N ARG A 134 -13.85 -4.31 -5.32
CA ARG A 134 -15.04 -3.76 -5.97
C ARG A 134 -15.15 -4.19 -7.43
N SER A 135 -14.06 -4.13 -8.20
CA SER A 135 -14.07 -4.57 -9.59
C SER A 135 -14.27 -6.08 -9.71
N LEU A 136 -13.68 -6.86 -8.80
CA LEU A 136 -13.89 -8.31 -8.73
C LEU A 136 -15.37 -8.63 -8.49
N ARG A 137 -16.03 -7.96 -7.54
CA ARG A 137 -17.45 -8.13 -7.22
C ARG A 137 -18.38 -7.68 -8.35
N ASN A 138 -18.15 -6.49 -8.91
CA ASN A 138 -19.11 -5.87 -9.82
C ASN A 138 -18.92 -6.25 -11.28
N ASP A 139 -17.65 -6.49 -11.72
CA ASP A 139 -17.31 -6.63 -13.12
C ASP A 139 -16.76 -8.04 -13.44
N MET A 140 -15.71 -8.46 -12.73
CA MET A 140 -14.96 -9.67 -13.10
C MET A 140 -15.68 -10.97 -12.75
N SER A 141 -16.53 -11.01 -11.72
CA SER A 141 -17.31 -12.20 -11.32
C SER A 141 -18.69 -12.29 -11.97
N ARG A 142 -19.11 -11.28 -12.72
CA ARG A 142 -20.47 -11.19 -13.29
C ARG A 142 -20.46 -11.37 -14.81
N SER A 143 -21.44 -12.15 -15.31
CA SER A 143 -21.69 -12.20 -16.75
C SER A 143 -22.56 -11.00 -17.18
N GLN A 144 -22.40 -10.53 -18.41
CA GLN A 144 -23.23 -9.45 -18.96
C GLN A 144 -24.72 -9.84 -19.09
N SER A 145 -25.01 -11.14 -19.25
CA SER A 145 -26.35 -11.66 -19.50
C SER A 145 -27.08 -12.11 -18.24
N GLN A 146 -26.36 -12.44 -17.16
CA GLN A 146 -26.92 -12.89 -15.90
C GLN A 146 -26.34 -12.06 -14.75
N SER A 147 -27.18 -11.24 -14.16
CA SER A 147 -26.80 -10.24 -13.16
C SER A 147 -26.74 -10.79 -11.73
N LEU A 148 -26.48 -12.09 -11.54
CA LEU A 148 -26.35 -12.67 -10.21
C LEU A 148 -25.01 -12.24 -9.58
N GLU A 149 -25.13 -11.65 -8.41
CA GLU A 149 -23.99 -11.25 -7.61
C GLU A 149 -23.41 -12.45 -6.85
N ASN A 150 -22.08 -12.55 -6.79
CA ASN A 150 -21.45 -13.59 -5.99
C ASN A 150 -21.64 -13.29 -4.48
N LYS A 151 -22.19 -14.27 -3.75
CA LYS A 151 -22.54 -14.13 -2.31
C LYS A 151 -21.33 -13.83 -1.42
N ASP A 152 -20.17 -14.44 -1.73
CA ASP A 152 -18.97 -14.26 -0.92
C ASP A 152 -18.26 -12.94 -1.22
N LEU A 153 -18.26 -12.50 -2.50
CA LEU A 153 -17.76 -11.17 -2.84
C LEU A 153 -18.67 -10.04 -2.34
N ALA A 154 -19.99 -10.28 -2.25
CA ALA A 154 -20.94 -9.37 -1.62
C ALA A 154 -20.68 -9.18 -0.11
N ILE A 155 -20.00 -10.12 0.53
CA ILE A 155 -19.50 -10.01 1.90
C ILE A 155 -18.10 -9.38 1.92
N ALA A 156 -17.16 -9.88 1.10
CA ALA A 156 -15.76 -9.50 1.16
C ALA A 156 -15.53 -8.00 0.86
N GLU A 157 -16.17 -7.46 -0.18
CA GLU A 157 -15.95 -6.05 -0.60
C GLU A 157 -16.41 -5.05 0.46
N PRO A 158 -17.62 -5.10 1.07
CA PRO A 158 -18.00 -4.23 2.16
C PRO A 158 -17.09 -4.35 3.38
N GLN A 159 -16.63 -5.55 3.72
CA GLN A 159 -15.71 -5.77 4.83
C GLN A 159 -14.38 -5.04 4.63
N PHE A 160 -13.81 -5.07 3.42
CA PHE A 160 -12.59 -4.29 3.12
C PHE A 160 -12.85 -2.77 3.06
N ASN A 161 -14.08 -2.34 2.82
CA ASN A 161 -14.50 -0.94 2.86
C ASN A 161 -14.85 -0.44 4.27
N TYR A 162 -14.81 -1.31 5.28
CA TYR A 162 -15.00 -0.90 6.66
C TYR A 162 -13.97 0.17 7.08
N SER A 163 -14.28 0.98 8.12
CA SER A 163 -13.36 2.01 8.62
C SER A 163 -11.98 1.44 8.92
N ASN A 164 -10.94 2.18 8.53
CA ASN A 164 -9.54 1.76 8.71
C ASN A 164 -8.94 2.21 10.05
N ASP A 165 -9.70 2.92 10.87
CA ASP A 165 -9.28 3.51 12.14
C ASP A 165 -10.07 3.00 13.36
N SER A 166 -10.94 2.02 13.19
CA SER A 166 -11.73 1.47 14.28
C SER A 166 -10.91 0.54 15.18
N TRP A 167 -10.67 0.97 16.42
CA TRP A 167 -9.86 0.24 17.38
C TRP A 167 -10.67 -0.81 18.18
N ILE A 168 -11.96 -0.53 18.46
CA ILE A 168 -12.84 -1.36 19.33
C ILE A 168 -14.12 -1.70 18.56
N PHE A 169 -14.80 -2.70 18.94
CA PHE A 169 -16.03 -3.35 18.52
C PHE A 169 -16.95 -2.60 17.51
N PRO A 170 -16.93 -3.05 16.27
CA PRO A 170 -16.02 -4.04 15.69
C PRO A 170 -14.66 -3.43 15.36
N SER A 171 -13.59 -4.20 15.54
CA SER A 171 -12.25 -3.76 15.16
C SER A 171 -12.04 -3.89 13.66
N THR A 172 -11.23 -3.00 13.08
CA THR A 172 -10.85 -3.03 11.66
C THR A 172 -10.32 -4.39 11.24
N GLU A 173 -9.42 -4.98 12.01
CA GLU A 173 -8.83 -6.29 11.70
C GLU A 173 -9.87 -7.42 11.77
N GLY A 174 -10.86 -7.28 12.64
CA GLY A 174 -11.98 -8.24 12.75
C GLY A 174 -12.79 -8.28 11.46
N GLU A 175 -13.16 -7.10 10.95
CA GLU A 175 -13.92 -6.96 9.71
C GLU A 175 -13.10 -7.42 8.49
N TYR A 176 -11.81 -7.03 8.41
CA TYR A 176 -10.94 -7.47 7.32
C TYR A 176 -10.74 -8.99 7.32
N ARG A 177 -10.64 -9.66 8.50
CA ARG A 177 -10.59 -11.12 8.58
C ARG A 177 -11.87 -11.78 8.07
N GLN A 178 -13.04 -11.21 8.33
CA GLN A 178 -14.30 -11.70 7.75
C GLN A 178 -14.28 -11.59 6.22
N GLY A 179 -13.77 -10.49 5.68
CA GLY A 179 -13.56 -10.31 4.24
C GLY A 179 -12.58 -11.33 3.64
N ILE A 180 -11.47 -11.62 4.33
CA ILE A 180 -10.49 -12.65 3.96
C ILE A 180 -11.15 -14.02 3.87
N GLU A 181 -11.93 -14.43 4.87
CA GLU A 181 -12.62 -15.73 4.86
C GLU A 181 -13.66 -15.84 3.75
N ALA A 182 -14.38 -14.77 3.46
CA ALA A 182 -15.29 -14.73 2.31
C ALA A 182 -14.53 -14.85 0.98
N LEU A 183 -13.39 -14.15 0.83
CA LEU A 183 -12.57 -14.23 -0.36
C LEU A 183 -11.94 -15.63 -0.56
N LYS A 184 -11.58 -16.34 0.51
CA LYS A 184 -11.13 -17.72 0.48
C LYS A 184 -12.23 -18.67 -0.03
N ARG A 185 -13.48 -18.50 0.42
CA ARG A 185 -14.61 -19.27 -0.10
C ARG A 185 -14.84 -19.02 -1.58
N TYR A 186 -14.78 -17.76 -2.02
CA TYR A 186 -14.86 -17.44 -3.45
C TYR A 186 -13.74 -18.12 -4.26
N LEU A 187 -12.49 -18.08 -3.77
CA LEU A 187 -11.36 -18.75 -4.42
C LEU A 187 -11.56 -20.27 -4.51
N THR A 188 -12.13 -20.89 -3.48
CA THR A 188 -12.50 -22.32 -3.47
C THR A 188 -13.54 -22.62 -4.52
N ASP A 189 -14.64 -21.87 -4.54
CA ASP A 189 -15.73 -22.07 -5.51
C ASP A 189 -15.24 -21.86 -6.95
N LEU A 190 -14.36 -20.87 -7.17
CA LEU A 190 -13.74 -20.61 -8.46
C LEU A 190 -12.89 -21.79 -8.94
N SER A 191 -12.02 -22.33 -8.08
CA SER A 191 -11.11 -23.44 -8.42
C SER A 191 -11.85 -24.76 -8.62
N LEU A 192 -12.93 -25.00 -7.87
CA LEU A 192 -13.81 -26.16 -8.06
C LEU A 192 -14.73 -26.03 -9.28
N LYS A 193 -14.65 -24.93 -10.03
CA LYS A 193 -15.49 -24.61 -11.21
C LYS A 193 -16.99 -24.71 -10.90
N ASN A 194 -17.35 -24.25 -9.69
CA ASN A 194 -18.76 -24.17 -9.32
C ASN A 194 -19.46 -23.10 -10.17
N ARG A 195 -20.26 -23.53 -11.14
CA ARG A 195 -20.89 -22.66 -12.14
C ARG A 195 -21.87 -21.65 -11.54
N GLU A 196 -22.35 -21.90 -10.34
CA GLU A 196 -23.32 -21.00 -9.68
C GLU A 196 -22.63 -19.90 -8.86
N SER A 197 -21.47 -20.19 -8.24
CA SER A 197 -20.82 -19.29 -7.29
C SER A 197 -19.36 -18.97 -7.61
N GLY A 198 -18.68 -19.75 -8.46
CA GLY A 198 -17.27 -19.57 -8.78
C GLY A 198 -17.03 -19.16 -10.23
N GLN A 199 -17.23 -17.87 -10.57
CA GLN A 199 -17.04 -17.37 -11.93
C GLN A 199 -16.03 -16.21 -11.94
N PHE A 200 -15.18 -16.19 -12.97
CA PHE A 200 -14.29 -15.07 -13.27
C PHE A 200 -14.23 -14.87 -14.79
N TYR A 201 -14.52 -13.67 -15.23
CA TYR A 201 -14.57 -13.31 -16.64
C TYR A 201 -13.40 -12.41 -17.01
N ALA A 202 -12.33 -13.03 -17.54
CA ALA A 202 -11.17 -12.30 -18.08
C ALA A 202 -11.52 -11.69 -19.45
N ARG A 203 -12.20 -10.52 -19.45
CA ARG A 203 -12.61 -9.78 -20.63
C ARG A 203 -11.93 -8.41 -20.70
N ALA A 204 -11.78 -7.89 -21.91
CA ALA A 204 -11.12 -6.61 -22.15
C ALA A 204 -11.86 -5.42 -21.49
N ASP A 205 -13.21 -5.44 -21.48
CA ASP A 205 -14.04 -4.43 -20.83
C ASP A 205 -13.84 -4.41 -19.32
N ASN A 206 -13.86 -5.58 -18.65
CA ASN A 206 -13.63 -5.69 -17.21
C ASN A 206 -12.24 -5.15 -16.81
N LEU A 207 -11.21 -5.51 -17.57
CA LEU A 207 -9.85 -5.02 -17.32
C LEU A 207 -9.76 -3.51 -17.56
N ARG A 208 -10.34 -3.01 -18.65
CA ARG A 208 -10.36 -1.58 -18.97
C ARG A 208 -11.05 -0.76 -17.88
N ASP A 209 -12.16 -1.24 -17.33
CA ASP A 209 -12.95 -0.52 -16.34
C ASP A 209 -12.21 -0.47 -14.98
N TRP A 210 -11.56 -1.55 -14.57
CA TRP A 210 -10.65 -1.52 -13.42
C TRP A 210 -9.47 -0.58 -13.64
N LEU A 211 -8.82 -0.61 -14.81
CA LEU A 211 -7.71 0.29 -15.15
C LEU A 211 -8.15 1.76 -15.18
N ALA A 212 -9.43 2.07 -15.42
CA ALA A 212 -9.95 3.43 -15.30
C ALA A 212 -9.93 3.94 -13.85
N VAL A 213 -10.15 3.06 -12.88
CA VAL A 213 -10.00 3.41 -11.46
C VAL A 213 -8.54 3.60 -11.12
N VAL A 214 -7.67 2.69 -11.57
CA VAL A 214 -6.20 2.79 -11.39
C VAL A 214 -5.67 4.12 -11.94
N GLU A 215 -6.07 4.52 -13.15
CA GLU A 215 -5.69 5.81 -13.77
C GLU A 215 -6.04 6.99 -12.86
N LYS A 216 -7.26 7.06 -12.35
CA LYS A 216 -7.69 8.13 -11.44
C LYS A 216 -6.84 8.16 -10.17
N ARG A 217 -6.52 6.99 -9.59
CA ARG A 217 -5.68 6.89 -8.39
C ARG A 217 -4.26 7.38 -8.66
N LEU A 218 -3.62 6.88 -9.72
CA LEU A 218 -2.26 7.30 -10.08
C LEU A 218 -2.20 8.78 -10.43
N GLY A 219 -3.20 9.31 -11.16
CA GLY A 219 -3.30 10.73 -11.45
C GLY A 219 -3.39 11.60 -10.20
N SER A 220 -4.24 11.23 -9.25
CA SER A 220 -4.36 11.93 -7.96
C SER A 220 -3.05 11.87 -7.15
N LEU A 221 -2.44 10.68 -7.04
CA LEU A 221 -1.16 10.51 -6.33
C LEU A 221 -0.05 11.36 -6.96
N SER A 222 0.09 11.33 -8.29
CA SER A 222 1.09 12.13 -9.01
C SER A 222 0.93 13.63 -8.73
N GLN A 223 -0.31 14.13 -8.72
CA GLN A 223 -0.60 15.53 -8.42
C GLN A 223 -0.25 15.89 -6.97
N ARG A 224 -0.63 15.10 -5.99
CA ARG A 224 -0.34 15.35 -4.57
C ARG A 224 1.16 15.27 -4.27
N LEU A 225 1.87 14.30 -4.85
CA LEU A 225 3.33 14.19 -4.75
C LEU A 225 4.04 15.43 -5.35
N SER A 226 3.56 15.92 -6.49
CA SER A 226 4.12 17.10 -7.16
C SER A 226 3.85 18.39 -6.38
N ALA A 227 2.78 18.44 -5.59
CA ALA A 227 2.46 19.58 -4.72
C ALA A 227 3.44 19.76 -3.55
N SER A 228 4.39 18.84 -3.35
CA SER A 228 5.45 18.95 -2.34
C SER A 228 6.31 20.22 -2.47
N VAL A 229 6.51 20.72 -3.69
CA VAL A 229 7.27 21.96 -3.97
C VAL A 229 6.39 23.19 -4.15
N GLY A 230 5.06 23.03 -4.08
CA GLY A 230 4.09 24.05 -4.43
C GLY A 230 3.86 24.14 -5.94
N GLN A 231 2.61 24.17 -6.32
CA GLN A 231 2.18 24.31 -7.72
C GLN A 231 1.16 25.44 -7.84
N GLU A 232 1.43 26.33 -8.79
CA GLU A 232 0.44 27.32 -9.17
C GLU A 232 -0.55 26.67 -10.14
N ARG A 233 -1.83 26.67 -9.78
CA ARG A 233 -2.92 26.15 -10.62
C ARG A 233 -3.86 27.28 -11.00
N ILE A 234 -4.36 27.21 -12.23
CA ILE A 234 -5.47 28.08 -12.65
C ILE A 234 -6.72 27.61 -11.88
N ASN A 235 -7.47 28.58 -11.37
CA ASN A 235 -8.76 28.30 -10.76
C ASN A 235 -9.74 27.83 -11.83
N THR A 236 -10.20 26.59 -11.71
CA THR A 236 -11.11 25.96 -12.66
C THR A 236 -12.52 25.76 -12.08
N ASP A 237 -12.82 26.36 -10.92
CA ASP A 237 -14.10 26.12 -10.20
C ASP A 237 -15.33 26.46 -11.05
N LEU A 238 -15.20 27.40 -11.98
CA LEU A 238 -16.26 27.79 -12.93
C LEU A 238 -15.98 27.35 -14.37
N ALA A 239 -14.99 26.49 -14.59
CA ALA A 239 -14.66 26.04 -15.93
C ALA A 239 -15.78 25.16 -16.52
N GLY A 240 -16.27 25.57 -17.69
CA GLY A 240 -17.33 24.86 -18.41
C GLY A 240 -18.77 25.39 -18.16
N ASP A 241 -18.93 26.36 -17.30
CA ASP A 241 -20.21 27.04 -17.11
C ASP A 241 -20.08 28.54 -17.43
N PRO A 242 -20.50 28.99 -18.62
CA PRO A 242 -20.37 30.40 -19.05
C PRO A 242 -21.24 31.37 -18.26
N GLU A 243 -22.26 30.89 -17.54
CA GLU A 243 -23.18 31.73 -16.76
C GLU A 243 -22.88 31.68 -15.25
N ALA A 244 -21.94 30.85 -14.83
CA ALA A 244 -21.55 30.74 -13.42
C ALA A 244 -20.82 32.00 -12.94
N ALA A 245 -21.35 32.62 -11.88
CA ALA A 245 -20.69 33.73 -11.20
C ALA A 245 -20.31 33.32 -9.78
N GLN A 246 -19.08 33.64 -9.38
CA GLN A 246 -18.67 33.43 -8.01
C GLN A 246 -19.34 34.41 -7.08
N SER A 247 -19.98 33.90 -6.02
CA SER A 247 -20.56 34.75 -4.95
C SER A 247 -19.48 35.46 -4.13
N THR A 248 -18.26 34.93 -4.11
CA THR A 248 -17.07 35.50 -3.47
C THR A 248 -15.93 35.44 -4.48
N ALA A 249 -15.27 36.60 -4.72
CA ALA A 249 -14.14 36.66 -5.63
C ALA A 249 -12.99 35.79 -5.11
N THR A 250 -12.63 34.78 -5.89
CA THR A 250 -11.46 33.92 -5.66
C THR A 250 -10.36 34.29 -6.65
N ALA A 251 -9.10 34.11 -6.27
CA ALA A 251 -7.98 34.40 -7.14
C ALA A 251 -7.98 33.50 -8.40
N ASP A 252 -7.61 34.06 -9.56
CA ASP A 252 -7.51 33.30 -10.82
C ASP A 252 -6.46 32.19 -10.75
N ARG A 253 -5.52 32.29 -9.83
CA ARG A 253 -4.44 31.34 -9.58
C ARG A 253 -4.44 30.92 -8.13
N LEU A 254 -4.38 29.62 -7.92
CA LEU A 254 -4.33 28.99 -6.59
C LEU A 254 -2.96 28.36 -6.39
N MET A 255 -2.27 28.70 -5.30
CA MET A 255 -1.07 27.99 -4.88
C MET A 255 -1.49 26.74 -4.12
N VAL A 256 -1.24 25.56 -4.69
CA VAL A 256 -1.46 24.27 -4.04
C VAL A 256 -0.13 23.73 -3.57
N GLN A 257 0.05 23.62 -2.26
CA GLN A 257 1.26 23.07 -1.64
C GLN A 257 0.87 22.13 -0.51
N THR A 258 1.48 20.94 -0.51
CA THR A 258 1.35 20.00 0.61
C THR A 258 2.04 20.59 1.84
N PRO A 259 1.37 20.64 3.02
CA PRO A 259 2.01 21.03 4.27
C PRO A 259 3.25 20.17 4.53
N TRP A 260 4.28 20.80 5.10
CA TRP A 260 5.58 20.13 5.27
C TRP A 260 5.50 18.82 6.09
N LEU A 261 4.63 18.77 7.10
CA LEU A 261 4.41 17.60 7.96
C LEU A 261 3.60 16.49 7.28
N GLU A 262 3.00 16.74 6.11
CA GLU A 262 2.17 15.78 5.37
C GLU A 262 2.87 15.25 4.10
N ILE A 263 4.11 15.70 3.84
CA ILE A 263 4.82 15.32 2.60
C ILE A 263 5.21 13.84 2.60
N ASP A 264 5.67 13.34 3.74
CA ASP A 264 6.01 11.93 3.92
C ASP A 264 4.76 11.05 3.96
N ASP A 265 3.64 11.53 4.49
CA ASP A 265 2.34 10.86 4.44
C ASP A 265 1.93 10.54 2.99
N VAL A 266 1.94 11.57 2.13
CA VAL A 266 1.61 11.40 0.71
C VAL A 266 2.62 10.47 0.00
N PHE A 267 3.90 10.57 0.37
CA PHE A 267 4.94 9.73 -0.19
C PHE A 267 4.74 8.25 0.19
N TYR A 268 4.46 7.94 1.45
CA TYR A 268 4.25 6.57 1.91
C TYR A 268 2.91 5.99 1.45
N GLU A 269 1.86 6.81 1.35
CA GLU A 269 0.59 6.40 0.71
C GLU A 269 0.83 5.98 -0.75
N ALA A 270 1.56 6.80 -1.52
CA ALA A 270 1.89 6.47 -2.89
C ALA A 270 2.73 5.18 -2.98
N ARG A 271 3.68 4.99 -2.05
CA ARG A 271 4.52 3.80 -2.00
C ARG A 271 3.72 2.54 -1.68
N GLY A 272 2.76 2.61 -0.75
CA GLY A 272 1.84 1.51 -0.44
C GLY A 272 0.92 1.18 -1.61
N SER A 273 0.33 2.21 -2.21
CA SER A 273 -0.53 2.07 -3.38
C SER A 273 0.18 1.40 -4.56
N THR A 274 1.39 1.86 -4.90
CA THR A 274 2.19 1.28 -6.00
C THR A 274 2.70 -0.12 -5.67
N TRP A 275 3.02 -0.41 -4.39
CA TRP A 275 3.38 -1.76 -3.94
C TRP A 275 2.26 -2.75 -4.21
N ALA A 276 1.03 -2.46 -3.81
CA ALA A 276 -0.11 -3.33 -4.05
C ALA A 276 -0.40 -3.48 -5.57
N LEU A 277 -0.36 -2.36 -6.30
CA LEU A 277 -0.68 -2.32 -7.72
C LEU A 277 0.30 -3.14 -8.57
N ILE A 278 1.60 -3.19 -8.23
CA ILE A 278 2.59 -4.05 -8.89
C ILE A 278 2.12 -5.51 -8.86
N HIS A 279 1.75 -6.01 -7.68
CA HIS A 279 1.31 -7.40 -7.52
C HIS A 279 -0.01 -7.67 -8.26
N PHE A 280 -0.96 -6.73 -8.21
CA PHE A 280 -2.23 -6.87 -8.92
C PHE A 280 -2.03 -6.89 -10.44
N LEU A 281 -1.18 -6.04 -10.99
CA LEU A 281 -0.88 -6.04 -12.42
C LEU A 281 -0.13 -7.32 -12.86
N GLN A 282 0.77 -7.84 -12.02
CA GLN A 282 1.42 -9.13 -12.28
C GLN A 282 0.43 -10.29 -12.27
N ALA A 283 -0.56 -10.29 -11.38
CA ALA A 283 -1.62 -11.29 -11.36
C ALA A 283 -2.53 -11.18 -12.60
N VAL A 284 -2.91 -9.96 -12.95
CA VAL A 284 -3.68 -9.64 -14.15
C VAL A 284 -2.94 -10.05 -15.42
N GLU A 285 -1.63 -9.89 -15.49
CA GLU A 285 -0.83 -10.38 -16.63
C GLU A 285 -1.04 -11.88 -16.89
N ILE A 286 -1.25 -12.65 -15.82
CA ILE A 286 -1.46 -14.11 -15.91
C ILE A 286 -2.91 -14.42 -16.25
N ASP A 287 -3.87 -13.90 -15.49
CA ASP A 287 -5.29 -14.24 -15.66
C ASP A 287 -5.90 -13.66 -16.94
N PHE A 288 -5.40 -12.53 -17.44
CA PHE A 288 -5.85 -11.88 -18.67
C PHE A 288 -4.90 -12.09 -19.86
N HIS A 289 -3.97 -13.03 -19.77
CA HIS A 289 -2.91 -13.25 -20.77
C HIS A 289 -3.44 -13.35 -22.19
N ASP A 290 -4.49 -14.10 -22.43
CA ASP A 290 -5.07 -14.30 -23.77
C ASP A 290 -5.62 -12.99 -24.35
N ILE A 291 -6.30 -12.20 -23.53
CA ILE A 291 -6.85 -10.90 -23.93
C ILE A 291 -5.74 -9.90 -24.20
N LEU A 292 -4.74 -9.81 -23.33
CA LEU A 292 -3.59 -8.93 -23.48
C LEU A 292 -2.78 -9.27 -24.74
N THR A 293 -2.63 -10.54 -25.05
CA THR A 293 -1.95 -11.02 -26.26
C THR A 293 -2.77 -10.67 -27.52
N LYS A 294 -4.06 -10.95 -27.52
CA LYS A 294 -4.96 -10.65 -28.65
C LYS A 294 -5.02 -9.15 -28.97
N LYS A 295 -4.94 -8.30 -27.95
CA LYS A 295 -4.97 -6.84 -28.07
C LYS A 295 -3.58 -6.21 -28.23
N ASN A 296 -2.52 -7.02 -28.34
CA ASN A 296 -1.13 -6.58 -28.38
C ASN A 296 -0.75 -5.63 -27.22
N ALA A 297 -1.34 -5.85 -26.04
CA ALA A 297 -1.29 -4.99 -24.88
C ALA A 297 -0.30 -5.46 -23.78
N LEU A 298 0.28 -6.67 -23.94
CA LEU A 298 1.14 -7.31 -22.94
C LEU A 298 2.41 -6.49 -22.64
N VAL A 299 3.02 -5.92 -23.68
CA VAL A 299 4.25 -5.09 -23.54
C VAL A 299 3.94 -3.81 -22.77
N SER A 300 2.80 -3.17 -23.04
CA SER A 300 2.35 -1.97 -22.33
C SER A 300 2.10 -2.25 -20.85
N LEU A 301 1.46 -3.38 -20.51
CA LEU A 301 1.26 -3.79 -19.12
C LEU A 301 2.59 -4.00 -18.39
N ARG A 302 3.55 -4.68 -19.02
CA ARG A 302 4.89 -4.89 -18.44
C ARG A 302 5.65 -3.60 -18.24
N GLN A 303 5.47 -2.63 -19.13
CA GLN A 303 6.08 -1.30 -18.96
C GLN A 303 5.50 -0.57 -17.75
N ILE A 304 4.17 -0.65 -17.52
CA ILE A 304 3.53 -0.09 -16.31
C ILE A 304 4.15 -0.71 -15.06
N ILE A 305 4.24 -2.04 -15.01
CA ILE A 305 4.86 -2.75 -13.87
C ILE A 305 6.28 -2.24 -13.62
N ARG A 306 7.09 -2.10 -14.67
CA ARG A 306 8.47 -1.63 -14.58
C ARG A 306 8.58 -0.21 -13.99
N GLU A 307 7.71 0.72 -14.43
CA GLU A 307 7.68 2.08 -13.89
C GLU A 307 7.28 2.09 -12.41
N LEU A 308 6.33 1.23 -12.02
CA LEU A 308 5.91 1.10 -10.64
C LEU A 308 6.97 0.43 -9.75
N GLU A 309 7.71 -0.56 -10.24
CA GLU A 309 8.82 -1.19 -9.51
C GLU A 309 9.88 -0.17 -9.10
N ALA A 310 10.14 0.84 -9.94
CA ALA A 310 11.08 1.92 -9.62
C ALA A 310 10.65 2.75 -8.40
N THR A 311 9.35 2.80 -8.07
CA THR A 311 8.83 3.47 -6.87
C THR A 311 9.20 2.75 -5.58
N GLN A 312 9.59 1.47 -5.64
CA GLN A 312 9.90 0.63 -4.48
C GLN A 312 11.38 0.64 -4.10
N GLN A 313 12.21 1.45 -4.76
CA GLN A 313 13.63 1.53 -4.42
C GLN A 313 13.86 1.94 -2.97
N PRO A 314 14.91 1.39 -2.29
CA PRO A 314 15.21 1.72 -0.91
C PRO A 314 15.51 3.21 -0.73
N ILE A 315 15.00 3.79 0.34
CA ILE A 315 15.33 5.15 0.75
C ILE A 315 16.57 5.10 1.63
N SER A 316 17.63 5.82 1.25
CA SER A 316 18.89 5.86 2.01
C SER A 316 18.86 6.90 3.14
N SER A 317 17.91 7.81 3.13
CA SER A 317 17.73 8.86 4.16
C SER A 317 16.77 8.38 5.25
N PRO A 318 16.99 8.75 6.54
CA PRO A 318 16.03 8.48 7.62
C PRO A 318 14.70 9.25 7.50
N MET A 319 14.63 10.23 6.59
CA MET A 319 13.43 11.03 6.31
C MET A 319 13.25 11.21 4.81
N VAL A 320 12.03 11.51 4.38
CA VAL A 320 11.73 11.87 3.00
C VAL A 320 12.35 13.24 2.68
N LEU A 321 13.38 13.25 1.83
CA LEU A 321 14.03 14.50 1.41
C LEU A 321 13.13 15.27 0.47
N ASN A 322 12.89 16.55 0.77
CA ASN A 322 12.00 17.43 0.03
C ASN A 322 12.68 18.74 -0.39
N GLY A 323 13.70 18.65 -1.24
CA GLY A 323 14.35 19.81 -1.85
C GLY A 323 13.45 20.54 -2.86
N LYS A 324 13.87 21.75 -3.27
CA LYS A 324 13.12 22.60 -4.24
C LYS A 324 13.28 22.17 -5.71
N GLY A 325 13.31 20.89 -6.04
CA GLY A 325 13.47 20.39 -7.41
C GLY A 325 14.87 20.65 -7.99
N PHE A 326 15.17 21.87 -8.43
CA PHE A 326 16.49 22.26 -8.95
C PHE A 326 17.47 22.73 -7.86
N GLY A 327 17.17 22.49 -6.58
CA GLY A 327 18.03 22.83 -5.46
C GLY A 327 19.14 21.81 -5.19
N ILE A 328 19.91 22.04 -4.11
CA ILE A 328 21.04 21.17 -3.71
C ILE A 328 20.55 19.82 -3.15
N PHE A 329 19.39 19.78 -2.51
CA PHE A 329 18.83 18.59 -1.90
C PHE A 329 17.90 17.86 -2.87
N ALA A 330 17.96 16.51 -2.86
CA ALA A 330 17.02 15.67 -3.59
C ALA A 330 15.58 15.91 -3.14
N ASN A 331 14.62 15.67 -4.03
CA ASN A 331 13.20 15.64 -3.70
C ASN A 331 12.63 14.26 -4.07
N TYR A 332 12.37 13.45 -3.05
CA TYR A 332 11.87 12.09 -3.25
C TYR A 332 10.42 12.07 -3.75
N SER A 333 9.61 13.04 -3.32
CA SER A 333 8.22 13.16 -3.77
C SER A 333 8.13 13.47 -5.26
N LEU A 334 8.99 14.36 -5.80
CA LEU A 334 9.03 14.65 -7.23
C LEU A 334 9.54 13.44 -8.06
N VAL A 335 10.53 12.70 -7.54
CA VAL A 335 11.01 11.49 -8.19
C VAL A 335 9.88 10.45 -8.23
N MET A 336 9.20 10.23 -7.12
CA MET A 336 8.03 9.34 -7.04
C MET A 336 6.92 9.80 -7.99
N ALA A 337 6.59 11.11 -8.01
CA ALA A 337 5.61 11.70 -8.91
C ALA A 337 5.93 11.42 -10.38
N SER A 338 7.21 11.49 -10.77
CA SER A 338 7.64 11.21 -12.13
C SER A 338 7.38 9.76 -12.53
N TYR A 339 7.70 8.78 -11.68
CA TYR A 339 7.42 7.37 -11.95
C TYR A 339 5.92 7.09 -12.01
N VAL A 340 5.15 7.60 -11.04
CA VAL A 340 3.69 7.44 -10.98
C VAL A 340 3.02 8.08 -12.20
N SER A 341 3.47 9.25 -12.64
CA SER A 341 2.93 9.94 -13.82
C SER A 341 3.21 9.17 -15.11
N ARG A 342 4.42 8.59 -15.28
CA ARG A 342 4.73 7.75 -16.44
C ARG A 342 3.92 6.46 -16.46
N ALA A 343 3.77 5.82 -15.29
CA ALA A 343 2.90 4.66 -15.15
C ALA A 343 1.44 5.02 -15.51
N ASN A 344 0.96 6.18 -15.06
CA ASN A 344 -0.39 6.65 -15.37
C ASN A 344 -0.60 6.88 -16.87
N ALA A 345 0.34 7.52 -17.55
CA ALA A 345 0.29 7.68 -19.02
C ALA A 345 0.23 6.32 -19.74
N ALA A 346 1.06 5.36 -19.32
CA ALA A 346 1.04 4.02 -19.89
C ALA A 346 -0.26 3.25 -19.59
N VAL A 347 -0.93 3.51 -18.45
CA VAL A 347 -2.28 2.96 -18.15
C VAL A 347 -3.32 3.52 -19.12
N ILE A 348 -3.28 4.82 -19.44
CA ILE A 348 -4.17 5.43 -20.43
C ILE A 348 -3.98 4.77 -21.81
N ASP A 349 -2.73 4.58 -22.23
CA ASP A 349 -2.41 3.91 -23.52
C ASP A 349 -2.92 2.47 -23.50
N LEU A 350 -2.70 1.72 -22.44
CA LEU A 350 -3.18 0.35 -22.30
C LEU A 350 -4.73 0.26 -22.38
N ARG A 351 -5.45 1.19 -21.73
CA ARG A 351 -6.90 1.27 -21.83
C ARG A 351 -7.39 1.52 -23.25
N ASN A 352 -6.69 2.40 -23.98
CA ASN A 352 -6.99 2.68 -25.38
C ASN A 352 -6.81 1.43 -26.24
N LEU A 353 -5.73 0.66 -26.06
CA LEU A 353 -5.51 -0.62 -26.75
C LEU A 353 -6.62 -1.64 -26.45
N LEU A 354 -7.06 -1.73 -25.19
CA LEU A 354 -8.15 -2.63 -24.79
C LEU A 354 -9.51 -2.24 -25.38
N SER A 355 -9.74 -0.96 -25.67
CA SER A 355 -10.97 -0.46 -26.28
C SER A 355 -11.05 -0.64 -27.80
N GLN A 356 -9.89 -0.83 -28.48
CA GLN A 356 -9.82 -1.00 -29.92
C GLN A 356 -10.21 -2.43 -30.34
N GLY A 357 -11.11 -2.56 -31.33
CA GLY A 357 -11.46 -3.79 -32.03
C GLY A 357 -12.28 -4.77 -31.26
#